data_262a148f0782db780c65528b6be8fa66
#
_entry.id   262a148f0782db780c65528b6be8fa66
#
_cell.length_a   1.000
_cell.length_b   1.000
_cell.length_c   1.000
_cell.angle_alpha   90.00
_cell.angle_beta   90.00
_cell.angle_gamma   90.00
#
_symmetry.space_group_name_H-M   'P 1'
#
loop_
_entity.id
_entity.type
_entity.pdbx_description
1 polymer ?
#
loop_
_entity_poly.entity_id
_entity_poly.type
_entity_poly.pdbx_seq_one_letter_code
_entity_poly.pdbx_strand_id
1 'polypeptide(L)'
;MRVRFWGTRGSVPTPGAATIRYGGNTSCVEVRTRDGALVVLDCGTGAISLGRTLLAENPDPIHGALLIGHTHWDHIQGFPFFAPLFVPGNHFTVYGPDGLGRQIERALTGQMAYEHFPLPLAALRDQLRLVHLHEGRFEVGDIRVTTQYLNHPVFTLGYRLEADDATLVYATDFEPFSLHPLAGKPGTMPLHPEDQRHIRFLEGADLVIHDAQYTLAEFPAKTGWGHMPIERAVDYALLAGVPRLVLFHHDSVRDDEAVDHLLAGAQARAVAGGGGLQVVAAAEGQVIELSSPLHETRVAGGLAPSALPTSVRRESRTVLLATVEPGQRQEFSSALEAEGLRVLRASQGEAALQLARLEQPSMVLLDRGLSGLDGLGVCRALRAEPVSGLREVPIILLGEEKESESELLAAFAAGATDYVPGPVKATLLRSRVRVWLLRTTPDSA
;
A
#
# COMPACT_ATOMS: atom_id res chain seq x y z
N MET A 1 12.22 1.38 -20.79
CA MET A 1 11.55 0.42 -19.88
C MET A 1 10.25 -0.02 -20.53
N ARG A 2 9.96 -1.32 -20.55
CA ARG A 2 8.72 -1.91 -21.12
C ARG A 2 7.87 -2.48 -20.00
N VAL A 3 6.59 -2.14 -19.96
CA VAL A 3 5.60 -2.58 -18.98
C VAL A 3 4.52 -3.38 -19.69
N ARG A 4 4.22 -4.61 -19.23
CA ARG A 4 3.18 -5.49 -19.80
C ARG A 4 2.27 -6.02 -18.69
N PHE A 5 0.96 -5.95 -18.93
CA PHE A 5 -0.06 -6.41 -17.99
C PHE A 5 -0.45 -7.86 -18.28
N TRP A 6 -0.40 -8.72 -17.27
CA TRP A 6 -0.76 -10.13 -17.32
C TRP A 6 -2.00 -10.46 -16.48
N GLY A 7 -2.33 -9.59 -15.54
CA GLY A 7 -3.53 -9.65 -14.74
C GLY A 7 -3.83 -8.27 -14.18
N THR A 8 -5.10 -7.88 -14.18
CA THR A 8 -5.57 -6.51 -13.93
C THR A 8 -6.70 -6.41 -12.91
N ARG A 9 -7.24 -7.56 -12.49
CA ARG A 9 -8.37 -7.66 -11.55
C ARG A 9 -7.92 -7.63 -10.10
N GLY A 10 -8.77 -7.05 -9.26
CA GLY A 10 -8.66 -7.10 -7.81
C GLY A 10 -9.51 -8.20 -7.19
N SER A 11 -9.13 -8.59 -5.98
CA SER A 11 -9.83 -9.49 -5.05
C SER A 11 -9.93 -10.94 -5.52
N VAL A 12 -10.44 -11.23 -6.72
CA VAL A 12 -10.66 -12.60 -7.21
C VAL A 12 -10.60 -12.62 -8.74
N PRO A 13 -10.07 -13.71 -9.35
CA PRO A 13 -10.10 -13.86 -10.80
C PRO A 13 -11.52 -14.00 -11.32
N THR A 14 -11.83 -13.31 -12.41
CA THR A 14 -13.15 -13.27 -13.05
C THR A 14 -13.08 -13.57 -14.55
N PRO A 15 -12.63 -14.77 -14.94
CA PRO A 15 -12.57 -15.14 -16.35
C PRO A 15 -13.98 -15.35 -16.92
N GLY A 16 -14.23 -14.82 -18.10
CA GLY A 16 -15.51 -14.98 -18.77
C GLY A 16 -15.67 -14.11 -20.00
N ALA A 17 -16.75 -14.31 -20.75
CA ALA A 17 -17.03 -13.56 -21.97
C ALA A 17 -17.20 -12.04 -21.72
N ALA A 18 -17.65 -11.67 -20.52
CA ALA A 18 -17.88 -10.28 -20.13
C ALA A 18 -16.60 -9.54 -19.69
N THR A 19 -15.45 -10.23 -19.59
CA THR A 19 -14.19 -9.67 -19.08
C THR A 19 -13.02 -9.87 -20.04
N ILE A 20 -13.28 -10.18 -21.31
CA ILE A 20 -12.23 -10.54 -22.29
C ILE A 20 -11.33 -9.34 -22.63
N ARG A 21 -11.88 -8.13 -22.72
CA ARG A 21 -11.15 -6.95 -23.17
C ARG A 21 -10.13 -6.44 -22.14
N TYR A 22 -10.52 -6.42 -20.88
CA TYR A 22 -9.65 -5.98 -19.78
C TYR A 22 -8.94 -7.14 -19.09
N GLY A 23 -9.45 -8.36 -19.25
CA GLY A 23 -8.90 -9.57 -18.66
C GLY A 23 -9.61 -9.97 -17.37
N GLY A 24 -9.44 -11.23 -17.00
CA GLY A 24 -10.04 -11.85 -15.80
C GLY A 24 -9.02 -12.31 -14.77
N ASN A 25 -7.71 -12.16 -15.02
CA ASN A 25 -6.66 -12.56 -14.09
C ASN A 25 -6.36 -11.47 -13.07
N THR A 26 -5.93 -11.91 -11.87
CA THR A 26 -5.54 -11.00 -10.80
C THR A 26 -4.11 -10.48 -10.96
N SER A 27 -3.76 -9.48 -10.17
CA SER A 27 -2.61 -8.59 -10.26
C SER A 27 -1.29 -9.26 -10.66
N CYS A 28 -0.80 -8.92 -11.86
CA CYS A 28 0.54 -9.32 -12.34
C CYS A 28 0.98 -8.38 -13.46
N VAL A 29 2.09 -7.67 -13.24
CA VAL A 29 2.67 -6.74 -14.20
C VAL A 29 4.14 -7.07 -14.42
N GLU A 30 4.53 -7.28 -15.68
CA GLU A 30 5.92 -7.50 -16.09
C GLU A 30 6.58 -6.17 -16.43
N VAL A 31 7.78 -5.95 -15.91
CA VAL A 31 8.64 -4.81 -16.25
C VAL A 31 9.97 -5.34 -16.79
N ARG A 32 10.38 -4.82 -17.94
CA ARG A 32 11.66 -5.13 -18.57
C ARG A 32 12.46 -3.85 -18.81
N THR A 33 13.74 -3.88 -18.43
CA THR A 33 14.69 -2.84 -18.86
C THR A 33 15.25 -3.13 -20.23
N ARG A 34 15.92 -2.15 -20.85
CA ARG A 34 16.62 -2.33 -22.15
C ARG A 34 17.69 -3.40 -22.06
N ASP A 35 18.36 -3.53 -20.93
CA ASP A 35 19.41 -4.53 -20.69
C ASP A 35 18.84 -5.91 -20.31
N GLY A 36 17.51 -6.06 -20.32
CA GLY A 36 16.83 -7.34 -20.15
C GLY A 36 16.53 -7.73 -18.70
N ALA A 37 16.78 -6.85 -17.71
CA ALA A 37 16.39 -7.14 -16.33
C ALA A 37 14.86 -7.35 -16.24
N LEU A 38 14.46 -8.42 -15.54
CA LEU A 38 13.07 -8.82 -15.35
C LEU A 38 12.63 -8.51 -13.93
N VAL A 39 11.59 -7.70 -13.82
CA VAL A 39 10.83 -7.49 -12.60
C VAL A 39 9.36 -7.84 -12.84
N VAL A 40 8.77 -8.57 -11.92
CA VAL A 40 7.34 -8.86 -11.89
C VAL A 40 6.75 -8.21 -10.65
N LEU A 41 5.77 -7.34 -10.85
CA LEU A 41 5.01 -6.68 -9.79
C LEU A 41 3.75 -7.50 -9.52
N ASP A 42 3.70 -8.08 -8.33
CA ASP A 42 2.74 -9.07 -7.87
C ASP A 42 2.70 -10.39 -8.67
N CYS A 43 2.20 -11.43 -8.02
CA CYS A 43 2.18 -12.79 -8.54
C CYS A 43 0.77 -13.41 -8.41
N GLY A 44 -0.26 -12.64 -8.83
CA GLY A 44 -1.63 -13.12 -8.96
C GLY A 44 -1.80 -14.13 -10.09
N THR A 45 -3.02 -14.48 -10.47
CA THR A 45 -3.25 -15.52 -11.50
C THR A 45 -2.66 -15.19 -12.86
N GLY A 46 -2.44 -13.89 -13.18
CA GLY A 46 -1.75 -13.47 -14.39
C GLY A 46 -0.33 -14.03 -14.54
N ALA A 47 0.33 -14.33 -13.41
CA ALA A 47 1.67 -14.93 -13.38
C ALA A 47 1.74 -16.31 -14.04
N ILE A 48 0.62 -17.03 -14.11
CA ILE A 48 0.56 -18.35 -14.77
C ILE A 48 0.85 -18.21 -16.26
N SER A 49 0.21 -17.28 -16.92
CA SER A 49 0.42 -16.99 -18.35
C SER A 49 1.79 -16.38 -18.62
N LEU A 50 2.21 -15.43 -17.77
CA LEU A 50 3.57 -14.89 -17.82
C LEU A 50 4.62 -16.00 -17.74
N GLY A 51 4.52 -16.89 -16.75
CA GLY A 51 5.49 -17.97 -16.56
C GLY A 51 5.62 -18.89 -17.76
N ARG A 52 4.50 -19.25 -18.40
CA ARG A 52 4.49 -20.04 -19.64
C ARG A 52 5.19 -19.32 -20.79
N THR A 53 4.90 -18.04 -20.95
CA THR A 53 5.52 -17.19 -21.99
C THR A 53 7.03 -17.06 -21.76
N LEU A 54 7.45 -16.81 -20.53
CA LEU A 54 8.87 -16.71 -20.19
C LEU A 54 9.63 -17.99 -20.56
N LEU A 55 9.09 -19.16 -20.27
CA LEU A 55 9.72 -20.44 -20.63
C LEU A 55 9.72 -20.71 -22.12
N ALA A 56 8.72 -20.24 -22.85
CA ALA A 56 8.64 -20.41 -24.30
C ALA A 56 9.59 -19.48 -25.07
N GLU A 57 9.81 -18.28 -24.56
CA GLU A 57 10.62 -17.23 -25.22
C GLU A 57 12.12 -17.28 -24.82
N ASN A 58 12.47 -17.93 -23.70
CA ASN A 58 13.84 -17.93 -23.18
C ASN A 58 14.38 -19.37 -23.10
N PRO A 59 15.30 -19.76 -23.99
CA PRO A 59 15.96 -21.07 -23.92
C PRO A 59 17.02 -21.13 -22.80
N ASP A 60 17.53 -20.01 -22.34
CA ASP A 60 18.54 -19.89 -21.29
C ASP A 60 17.90 -19.74 -19.90
N PRO A 61 18.65 -19.99 -18.82
CA PRO A 61 18.18 -19.80 -17.46
C PRO A 61 17.65 -18.39 -17.21
N ILE A 62 16.49 -18.30 -16.59
CA ILE A 62 15.79 -17.03 -16.32
C ILE A 62 16.16 -16.53 -14.94
N HIS A 63 16.58 -15.26 -14.86
CA HIS A 63 16.82 -14.53 -13.63
C HIS A 63 15.83 -13.38 -13.51
N GLY A 64 15.21 -13.21 -12.34
CA GLY A 64 14.23 -12.14 -12.15
C GLY A 64 13.93 -11.81 -10.71
N ALA A 65 13.23 -10.72 -10.52
CA ALA A 65 12.71 -10.29 -9.22
C ALA A 65 11.18 -10.29 -9.24
N LEU A 66 10.57 -10.82 -8.17
CA LEU A 66 9.15 -10.69 -7.90
C LEU A 66 9.00 -9.66 -6.77
N LEU A 67 8.40 -8.51 -7.03
CA LEU A 67 8.12 -7.48 -6.05
C LEU A 67 6.66 -7.60 -5.63
N ILE A 68 6.41 -8.17 -4.47
CA ILE A 68 5.06 -8.42 -3.95
C ILE A 68 4.61 -7.23 -3.12
N GLY A 69 3.52 -6.57 -3.51
CA GLY A 69 2.94 -5.44 -2.80
C GLY A 69 2.46 -5.85 -1.41
N HIS A 70 1.70 -6.94 -1.35
CA HIS A 70 1.22 -7.53 -0.09
C HIS A 70 0.76 -8.98 -0.30
N THR A 71 0.20 -9.59 0.76
CA THR A 71 -0.04 -11.03 0.79
C THR A 71 -1.52 -11.42 0.71
N HIS A 72 -2.42 -10.54 0.21
CA HIS A 72 -3.75 -10.99 -0.16
C HIS A 72 -3.67 -11.97 -1.34
N TRP A 73 -4.65 -12.85 -1.45
CA TRP A 73 -4.60 -13.96 -2.39
C TRP A 73 -4.46 -13.53 -3.84
N ASP A 74 -5.15 -12.49 -4.23
CA ASP A 74 -5.11 -11.97 -5.60
C ASP A 74 -3.75 -11.41 -6.03
N HIS A 75 -2.82 -11.21 -5.08
CA HIS A 75 -1.44 -10.81 -5.34
C HIS A 75 -0.44 -11.96 -5.27
N ILE A 76 -0.81 -13.12 -4.73
CA ILE A 76 0.13 -14.24 -4.54
C ILE A 76 -0.40 -15.60 -5.03
N GLN A 77 -1.69 -15.72 -5.38
CA GLN A 77 -2.28 -17.04 -5.70
C GLN A 77 -1.71 -17.69 -6.97
N GLY A 78 -1.10 -16.93 -7.87
CA GLY A 78 -0.38 -17.46 -9.03
C GLY A 78 1.01 -18.00 -8.70
N PHE A 79 1.58 -17.64 -7.56
CA PHE A 79 2.95 -18.00 -7.18
C PHE A 79 3.20 -19.51 -7.21
N PRO A 80 2.35 -20.40 -6.66
CA PRO A 80 2.57 -21.85 -6.74
C PRO A 80 2.52 -22.40 -8.16
N PHE A 81 1.98 -21.64 -9.10
CA PHE A 81 1.79 -22.02 -10.50
C PHE A 81 2.71 -21.24 -11.47
N PHE A 82 3.62 -20.41 -10.94
CA PHE A 82 4.60 -19.69 -11.73
C PHE A 82 5.71 -20.65 -12.17
N ALA A 83 5.51 -21.30 -13.31
CA ALA A 83 6.30 -22.41 -13.82
C ALA A 83 7.84 -22.18 -13.82
N PRO A 84 8.38 -20.96 -14.06
CA PRO A 84 9.82 -20.72 -14.00
C PRO A 84 10.50 -21.08 -12.68
N LEU A 85 9.78 -21.04 -11.54
CA LEU A 85 10.32 -21.41 -10.22
C LEU A 85 10.68 -22.91 -10.11
N PHE A 86 10.13 -23.74 -10.97
CA PHE A 86 10.31 -25.19 -10.91
C PHE A 86 11.34 -25.71 -11.93
N VAL A 87 11.96 -24.81 -12.70
CA VAL A 87 12.97 -25.17 -13.70
C VAL A 87 14.35 -25.00 -13.10
N PRO A 88 15.17 -26.08 -13.03
CA PRO A 88 16.54 -25.99 -12.54
C PRO A 88 17.38 -24.99 -13.35
N GLY A 89 18.18 -24.20 -12.66
CA GLY A 89 19.01 -23.16 -13.25
C GLY A 89 18.35 -21.78 -13.27
N ASN A 90 17.03 -21.69 -13.17
CA ASN A 90 16.36 -20.40 -12.98
C ASN A 90 16.59 -19.88 -11.56
N HIS A 91 16.65 -18.55 -11.40
CA HIS A 91 16.81 -17.90 -10.10
C HIS A 91 15.91 -16.69 -9.97
N PHE A 92 15.07 -16.69 -8.96
CA PHE A 92 14.19 -15.58 -8.64
C PHE A 92 14.42 -15.08 -7.22
N THR A 93 14.46 -13.76 -7.05
CA THR A 93 14.41 -13.14 -5.72
C THR A 93 13.01 -12.58 -5.51
N VAL A 94 12.31 -13.03 -4.48
CA VAL A 94 11.02 -12.50 -4.06
C VAL A 94 11.24 -11.47 -2.97
N TYR A 95 10.83 -10.27 -3.24
CA TYR A 95 10.81 -9.15 -2.31
C TYR A 95 9.37 -8.93 -1.85
N GLY A 96 9.16 -8.73 -0.57
CA GLY A 96 7.82 -8.44 -0.05
C GLY A 96 7.85 -7.87 1.36
N PRO A 97 6.72 -7.32 1.83
CA PRO A 97 6.66 -6.69 3.14
C PRO A 97 6.98 -7.66 4.27
N ASP A 98 7.85 -7.22 5.19
CA ASP A 98 8.16 -7.99 6.41
C ASP A 98 7.00 -7.96 7.41
N GLY A 99 6.26 -6.89 7.44
CA GLY A 99 5.21 -6.66 8.40
C GLY A 99 5.76 -6.64 9.82
N LEU A 100 5.12 -7.37 10.73
CA LEU A 100 5.60 -7.58 12.09
C LEU A 100 6.48 -8.85 12.23
N GLY A 101 7.14 -9.26 11.15
CA GLY A 101 8.11 -10.34 11.07
C GLY A 101 7.70 -11.47 10.12
N ARG A 102 8.47 -11.62 9.05
CA ARG A 102 8.41 -12.70 8.05
C ARG A 102 7.02 -12.90 7.41
N GLN A 103 6.28 -11.82 7.16
CA GLN A 103 4.91 -11.92 6.61
C GLN A 103 4.90 -12.66 5.27
N ILE A 104 5.73 -12.25 4.31
CA ILE A 104 5.78 -12.86 2.97
C ILE A 104 6.17 -14.34 3.03
N GLU A 105 7.15 -14.70 3.84
CA GLU A 105 7.58 -16.09 3.97
C GLU A 105 6.47 -16.97 4.57
N ARG A 106 5.78 -16.49 5.61
CA ARG A 106 4.67 -17.25 6.23
C ARG A 106 3.50 -17.41 5.26
N ALA A 107 3.17 -16.38 4.49
CA ALA A 107 2.08 -16.43 3.52
C ALA A 107 2.39 -17.43 2.41
N LEU A 108 3.59 -17.37 1.79
CA LEU A 108 3.98 -18.30 0.74
C LEU A 108 4.17 -19.74 1.26
N THR A 109 4.71 -19.92 2.47
CA THR A 109 4.81 -21.25 3.08
C THR A 109 3.43 -21.85 3.36
N GLY A 110 2.49 -21.03 3.88
CA GLY A 110 1.11 -21.48 4.15
C GLY A 110 0.38 -21.82 2.86
N GLN A 111 0.53 -21.04 1.80
CA GLN A 111 -0.08 -21.29 0.50
C GLN A 111 0.47 -22.57 -0.16
N MET A 112 1.73 -22.93 0.08
CA MET A 112 2.38 -24.13 -0.41
C MET A 112 2.44 -25.25 0.65
N ALA A 113 1.59 -25.21 1.67
CA ALA A 113 1.41 -26.32 2.58
C ALA A 113 0.83 -27.53 1.83
N TYR A 114 1.19 -28.74 2.28
CA TYR A 114 0.80 -29.99 1.57
C TYR A 114 -0.70 -30.15 1.36
N GLU A 115 -1.49 -29.59 2.26
CA GLU A 115 -2.96 -29.58 2.17
C GLU A 115 -3.48 -28.75 0.99
N HIS A 116 -2.65 -27.83 0.44
CA HIS A 116 -3.04 -26.92 -0.63
C HIS A 116 -2.23 -27.11 -1.91
N PHE A 117 -0.95 -27.52 -1.76
CA PHE A 117 -0.04 -27.69 -2.90
C PHE A 117 0.93 -28.85 -2.66
N PRO A 118 1.24 -29.68 -3.70
CA PRO A 118 2.02 -30.91 -3.50
C PRO A 118 3.50 -30.70 -3.22
N LEU A 119 4.03 -29.49 -3.39
CA LEU A 119 5.43 -29.14 -3.15
C LEU A 119 5.54 -28.02 -2.12
N PRO A 120 6.27 -28.22 -1.01
CA PRO A 120 6.49 -27.15 -0.03
C PRO A 120 7.44 -26.07 -0.58
N LEU A 121 7.30 -24.85 -0.07
CA LEU A 121 8.18 -23.72 -0.46
C LEU A 121 9.66 -24.04 -0.34
N ALA A 122 10.06 -24.85 0.66
CA ALA A 122 11.44 -25.29 0.87
C ALA A 122 12.02 -26.11 -0.30
N ALA A 123 11.19 -26.70 -1.16
CA ALA A 123 11.64 -27.40 -2.35
C ALA A 123 12.20 -26.44 -3.42
N LEU A 124 11.90 -25.15 -3.33
CA LEU A 124 12.35 -24.11 -4.26
C LEU A 124 13.63 -23.38 -3.81
N ARG A 125 14.28 -23.82 -2.73
CA ARG A 125 15.42 -23.11 -2.11
C ARG A 125 16.59 -22.79 -3.05
N ASP A 126 16.79 -23.62 -4.08
CA ASP A 126 17.89 -23.45 -5.05
C ASP A 126 17.53 -22.44 -6.15
N GLN A 127 16.24 -22.20 -6.40
CA GLN A 127 15.72 -21.27 -7.40
C GLN A 127 15.15 -19.99 -6.79
N LEU A 128 14.95 -19.95 -5.46
CA LEU A 128 14.21 -18.88 -4.79
C LEU A 128 14.98 -18.31 -3.60
N ARG A 129 15.11 -16.99 -3.60
CA ARG A 129 15.54 -16.21 -2.45
C ARG A 129 14.40 -15.32 -1.97
N LEU A 130 14.15 -15.25 -0.65
CA LEU A 130 13.20 -14.32 -0.06
C LEU A 130 13.93 -13.15 0.59
N VAL A 131 13.43 -11.94 0.34
CA VAL A 131 13.94 -10.69 0.92
C VAL A 131 12.76 -9.93 1.54
N HIS A 132 12.89 -9.66 2.83
CA HIS A 132 11.90 -8.92 3.61
C HIS A 132 12.16 -7.43 3.49
N LEU A 133 11.12 -6.66 3.13
CA LEU A 133 11.21 -5.23 2.89
C LEU A 133 10.44 -4.42 3.93
N HIS A 134 10.98 -3.24 4.18
CA HIS A 134 10.33 -2.09 4.80
C HIS A 134 10.30 -0.92 3.82
N GLU A 135 9.86 0.27 4.27
CA GLU A 135 10.09 1.50 3.50
C GLU A 135 11.58 1.74 3.37
N GLY A 136 12.01 2.11 2.17
CA GLY A 136 13.43 2.36 1.93
C GLY A 136 13.79 2.34 0.44
N ARG A 137 15.07 2.14 0.19
CA ARG A 137 15.64 2.07 -1.16
C ARG A 137 16.55 0.86 -1.29
N PHE A 138 16.48 0.20 -2.43
CA PHE A 138 17.36 -0.91 -2.79
C PHE A 138 17.51 -0.99 -4.32
N GLU A 139 18.33 -1.89 -4.79
CA GLU A 139 18.58 -2.10 -6.22
C GLU A 139 18.23 -3.52 -6.64
N VAL A 140 17.70 -3.65 -7.85
CA VAL A 140 17.48 -4.93 -8.54
C VAL A 140 18.18 -4.81 -9.89
N GLY A 141 19.38 -5.36 -10.00
CA GLY A 141 20.24 -5.11 -11.16
C GLY A 141 20.53 -3.61 -11.29
N ASP A 142 20.18 -3.04 -12.44
CA ASP A 142 20.30 -1.60 -12.75
C ASP A 142 19.08 -0.77 -12.34
N ILE A 143 18.04 -1.40 -11.81
CA ILE A 143 16.80 -0.74 -11.40
C ILE A 143 16.94 -0.25 -9.96
N ARG A 144 16.80 1.06 -9.74
CA ARG A 144 16.64 1.63 -8.40
C ARG A 144 15.19 1.51 -7.99
N VAL A 145 14.97 0.92 -6.82
CA VAL A 145 13.63 0.72 -6.25
C VAL A 145 13.49 1.51 -4.96
N THR A 146 12.44 2.32 -4.89
CA THR A 146 12.02 2.99 -3.65
C THR A 146 10.68 2.42 -3.22
N THR A 147 10.52 2.10 -1.93
CA THR A 147 9.29 1.58 -1.35
C THR A 147 8.62 2.59 -0.44
N GLN A 148 7.29 2.57 -0.40
CA GLN A 148 6.46 3.32 0.52
C GLN A 148 5.35 2.44 1.06
N TYR A 149 5.09 2.48 2.39
CA TYR A 149 3.90 1.83 2.95
C TYR A 149 2.62 2.52 2.46
N LEU A 150 1.68 1.71 1.99
CA LEU A 150 0.36 2.11 1.54
C LEU A 150 -0.68 1.85 2.63
N ASN A 151 -1.74 2.64 2.64
CA ASN A 151 -2.85 2.49 3.57
C ASN A 151 -3.78 1.35 3.12
N HIS A 152 -3.54 0.17 3.66
CA HIS A 152 -4.31 -1.04 3.34
C HIS A 152 -4.44 -1.93 4.58
N PRO A 153 -5.47 -2.81 4.71
CA PRO A 153 -5.68 -3.66 5.88
C PRO A 153 -4.54 -4.60 6.25
N VAL A 154 -3.67 -4.95 5.32
CA VAL A 154 -2.41 -5.66 5.58
C VAL A 154 -1.22 -4.78 5.21
N PHE A 155 -0.02 -5.14 5.67
CA PHE A 155 1.20 -4.41 5.30
C PHE A 155 1.40 -4.47 3.80
N THR A 156 1.31 -3.32 3.17
CA THR A 156 1.37 -3.16 1.71
C THR A 156 2.44 -2.16 1.34
N LEU A 157 3.25 -2.49 0.35
CA LEU A 157 4.29 -1.63 -0.21
C LEU A 157 3.92 -1.21 -1.63
N GLY A 158 3.97 0.08 -1.88
CA GLY A 158 4.08 0.63 -3.23
C GLY A 158 5.54 0.65 -3.67
N TYR A 159 5.77 0.52 -4.96
CA TYR A 159 7.10 0.46 -5.57
C TYR A 159 7.28 1.58 -6.59
N ARG A 160 8.39 2.30 -6.48
CA ARG A 160 8.87 3.25 -7.48
C ARG A 160 10.13 2.68 -8.09
N LEU A 161 10.10 2.40 -9.39
CA LEU A 161 11.18 1.83 -10.18
C LEU A 161 11.78 2.89 -11.10
N GLU A 162 13.09 3.08 -11.06
CA GLU A 162 13.81 4.04 -11.88
C GLU A 162 14.90 3.30 -12.67
N ALA A 163 14.76 3.23 -13.99
CA ALA A 163 15.70 2.64 -14.93
C ALA A 163 15.44 3.17 -16.35
N ASP A 164 16.39 3.02 -17.27
CA ASP A 164 16.23 3.42 -18.68
C ASP A 164 15.83 4.88 -18.88
N ASP A 165 16.24 5.79 -18.01
CA ASP A 165 15.80 7.18 -17.97
C ASP A 165 14.28 7.36 -17.79
N ALA A 166 13.60 6.36 -17.24
CA ALA A 166 12.17 6.36 -16.98
C ALA A 166 11.85 5.97 -15.54
N THR A 167 10.73 6.47 -15.05
CA THR A 167 10.21 6.20 -13.72
C THR A 167 8.81 5.63 -13.79
N LEU A 168 8.63 4.43 -13.21
CA LEU A 168 7.35 3.77 -13.01
C LEU A 168 7.00 3.77 -11.53
N VAL A 169 5.76 4.13 -11.17
CA VAL A 169 5.22 3.89 -9.82
C VAL A 169 4.08 2.87 -9.90
N TYR A 170 4.17 1.85 -9.05
CA TYR A 170 3.14 0.84 -8.82
C TYR A 170 2.58 1.01 -7.41
N ALA A 171 1.33 1.44 -7.32
CA ALA A 171 0.64 1.76 -6.07
C ALA A 171 -0.76 1.13 -6.07
N THR A 172 -0.80 -0.19 -6.07
CA THR A 172 -2.05 -0.95 -5.92
C THR A 172 -2.40 -1.13 -4.44
N ASP A 173 -3.70 -1.25 -4.16
CA ASP A 173 -4.22 -1.47 -2.80
C ASP A 173 -3.87 -0.32 -1.84
N PHE A 174 -4.43 0.82 -2.16
CA PHE A 174 -4.29 2.05 -1.39
C PHE A 174 -5.65 2.69 -1.13
N GLU A 175 -6.01 2.87 0.12
CA GLU A 175 -7.16 3.68 0.55
C GLU A 175 -6.70 5.09 0.95
N PRO A 176 -7.35 6.16 0.47
CA PRO A 176 -6.97 7.50 0.88
C PRO A 176 -7.18 7.69 2.39
N PHE A 177 -6.28 8.44 3.03
CA PHE A 177 -6.41 8.79 4.43
C PHE A 177 -7.56 9.78 4.67
N SER A 178 -7.77 10.71 3.73
CA SER A 178 -8.92 11.61 3.72
C SER A 178 -10.16 10.87 3.26
N LEU A 179 -11.12 10.64 4.15
CA LEU A 179 -12.34 9.89 3.83
C LEU A 179 -13.40 10.75 3.12
N HIS A 180 -13.36 12.08 3.27
CA HIS A 180 -14.31 12.98 2.61
C HIS A 180 -13.93 13.29 1.17
N PRO A 181 -14.95 13.50 0.30
CA PRO A 181 -14.73 14.06 -1.03
C PRO A 181 -14.03 15.42 -0.89
N LEU A 182 -12.89 15.59 -1.53
CA LEU A 182 -12.34 16.91 -1.78
C LEU A 182 -13.40 17.71 -2.52
N ALA A 183 -13.74 18.89 -2.01
CA ALA A 183 -14.88 19.69 -2.48
C ALA A 183 -14.87 19.90 -4.01
N GLY A 184 -15.44 18.95 -4.74
CA GLY A 184 -15.94 19.05 -6.12
C GLY A 184 -14.96 19.40 -7.25
N LYS A 185 -13.81 20.03 -6.98
CA LYS A 185 -12.86 20.44 -8.01
C LYS A 185 -11.75 19.42 -8.19
N PRO A 186 -11.49 18.93 -9.42
CA PRO A 186 -10.30 18.13 -9.72
C PRO A 186 -9.02 18.85 -9.29
N GLY A 187 -8.04 18.10 -8.76
CA GLY A 187 -6.76 18.67 -8.39
C GLY A 187 -6.74 19.50 -7.10
N THR A 188 -7.73 19.35 -6.21
CA THR A 188 -7.68 19.96 -4.89
C THR A 188 -6.77 19.12 -3.96
N MET A 189 -5.78 19.78 -3.33
CA MET A 189 -4.84 19.10 -2.42
C MET A 189 -5.59 18.53 -1.20
N PRO A 190 -5.39 17.24 -0.86
CA PRO A 190 -5.96 16.66 0.34
C PRO A 190 -5.34 17.28 1.59
N LEU A 191 -6.14 17.39 2.65
CA LEU A 191 -5.67 17.95 3.92
C LEU A 191 -4.78 16.97 4.69
N HIS A 192 -5.03 15.67 4.55
CA HIS A 192 -4.28 14.68 5.30
C HIS A 192 -2.81 14.60 4.85
N PRO A 193 -1.83 14.74 5.77
CA PRO A 193 -0.40 14.73 5.42
C PRO A 193 0.07 13.47 4.68
N GLU A 194 -0.55 12.32 4.98
CA GLU A 194 -0.19 11.05 4.34
C GLU A 194 -0.67 10.95 2.90
N ASP A 195 -1.81 11.54 2.58
CA ASP A 195 -2.26 11.66 1.19
C ASP A 195 -1.31 12.57 0.40
N GLN A 196 -0.89 13.69 1.01
CA GLN A 196 0.14 14.57 0.41
C GLN A 196 1.48 13.84 0.24
N ARG A 197 1.86 13.01 1.22
CA ARG A 197 3.07 12.17 1.12
C ARG A 197 2.96 11.17 -0.03
N HIS A 198 1.80 10.55 -0.20
CA HIS A 198 1.54 9.65 -1.31
C HIS A 198 1.62 10.38 -2.66
N ILE A 199 1.03 11.57 -2.78
CA ILE A 199 1.15 12.40 -3.99
C ILE A 199 2.62 12.69 -4.31
N ARG A 200 3.44 13.06 -3.32
CA ARG A 200 4.89 13.25 -3.52
C ARG A 200 5.61 11.98 -3.98
N PHE A 201 5.16 10.80 -3.56
CA PHE A 201 5.71 9.53 -4.04
C PHE A 201 5.44 9.29 -5.53
N LEU A 202 4.33 9.83 -6.05
CA LEU A 202 3.98 9.78 -7.47
C LEU A 202 4.72 10.83 -8.31
N GLU A 203 5.18 11.94 -7.72
CA GLU A 203 5.78 13.07 -8.43
C GLU A 203 6.97 12.65 -9.31
N GLY A 204 7.01 13.17 -10.55
CA GLY A 204 8.06 12.89 -11.51
C GLY A 204 8.06 11.46 -12.07
N ALA A 205 7.00 10.67 -11.87
CA ALA A 205 6.82 9.41 -12.56
C ALA A 205 6.37 9.63 -14.00
N ASP A 206 6.90 8.85 -14.94
CA ASP A 206 6.45 8.83 -16.34
C ASP A 206 5.18 8.00 -16.51
N LEU A 207 4.98 7.04 -15.61
CA LEU A 207 3.81 6.19 -15.54
C LEU A 207 3.47 5.88 -14.08
N VAL A 208 2.21 6.04 -13.72
CA VAL A 208 1.65 5.53 -12.46
C VAL A 208 0.63 4.45 -12.75
N ILE A 209 0.82 3.27 -12.19
CA ILE A 209 -0.17 2.20 -12.12
C ILE A 209 -0.78 2.29 -10.72
N HIS A 210 -2.06 2.65 -10.64
CA HIS A 210 -2.71 2.93 -9.36
C HIS A 210 -3.98 2.09 -9.19
N ASP A 211 -4.23 1.65 -7.94
CA ASP A 211 -5.53 1.13 -7.50
C ASP A 211 -6.64 2.11 -7.92
N ALA A 212 -7.70 1.57 -8.47
CA ALA A 212 -8.86 2.29 -8.95
C ALA A 212 -10.11 1.42 -8.89
N GLN A 213 -10.31 0.74 -7.75
CA GLN A 213 -11.32 -0.31 -7.63
C GLN A 213 -12.73 0.24 -7.52
N TYR A 214 -12.92 1.35 -6.77
CA TYR A 214 -14.23 1.91 -6.45
C TYR A 214 -14.47 3.26 -7.11
N THR A 215 -15.71 3.73 -7.05
CA THR A 215 -16.08 5.12 -7.33
C THR A 215 -16.25 5.89 -6.01
N LEU A 216 -16.23 7.23 -6.05
CA LEU A 216 -16.56 8.06 -4.88
C LEU A 216 -17.96 7.77 -4.32
N ALA A 217 -18.92 7.36 -5.15
CA ALA A 217 -20.27 7.00 -4.73
C ALA A 217 -20.31 5.69 -3.94
N GLU A 218 -19.46 4.72 -4.29
CA GLU A 218 -19.36 3.41 -3.62
C GLU A 218 -18.51 3.45 -2.35
N PHE A 219 -17.55 4.37 -2.31
CA PHE A 219 -16.48 4.42 -1.29
C PHE A 219 -16.99 4.49 0.16
N PRO A 220 -18.05 5.27 0.51
CA PRO A 220 -18.53 5.30 1.90
C PRO A 220 -18.91 3.93 2.47
N ALA A 221 -19.47 3.04 1.63
CA ALA A 221 -19.81 1.67 2.03
C ALA A 221 -18.58 0.75 2.10
N LYS A 222 -17.48 1.12 1.43
CA LYS A 222 -16.25 0.35 1.26
C LYS A 222 -15.08 0.86 2.10
N THR A 223 -15.27 1.91 2.89
CA THR A 223 -14.24 2.46 3.79
C THR A 223 -13.67 1.39 4.72
N GLY A 224 -12.36 1.31 4.80
CA GLY A 224 -11.61 0.30 5.55
C GLY A 224 -11.33 -0.99 4.76
N TRP A 225 -11.67 -1.03 3.46
CA TRP A 225 -11.35 -2.14 2.57
C TRP A 225 -9.97 -1.99 1.90
N GLY A 226 -9.40 -0.79 1.95
CA GLY A 226 -8.04 -0.54 1.50
C GLY A 226 -7.89 -0.18 0.03
N HIS A 227 -8.92 0.38 -0.61
CA HIS A 227 -8.91 0.67 -2.04
C HIS A 227 -9.29 2.11 -2.38
N MET A 228 -8.77 2.56 -3.54
CA MET A 228 -8.86 3.92 -4.03
C MET A 228 -10.11 4.15 -4.88
N PRO A 229 -10.85 5.23 -4.64
CA PRO A 229 -11.82 5.71 -5.63
C PRO A 229 -11.14 6.22 -6.90
N ILE A 230 -11.67 5.84 -8.05
CA ILE A 230 -11.13 6.19 -9.39
C ILE A 230 -10.91 7.69 -9.52
N GLU A 231 -11.87 8.49 -9.09
CA GLU A 231 -11.82 9.95 -9.17
C GLU A 231 -10.66 10.53 -8.34
N ARG A 232 -10.35 9.89 -7.20
CA ARG A 232 -9.21 10.26 -6.35
C ARG A 232 -7.88 9.87 -6.98
N ALA A 233 -7.79 8.70 -7.60
CA ALA A 233 -6.60 8.29 -8.33
C ALA A 233 -6.25 9.32 -9.43
N VAL A 234 -7.26 9.81 -10.16
CA VAL A 234 -7.10 10.88 -11.15
C VAL A 234 -6.63 12.18 -10.49
N ASP A 235 -7.25 12.60 -9.39
CA ASP A 235 -6.88 13.83 -8.68
C ASP A 235 -5.43 13.78 -8.17
N TYR A 236 -5.01 12.65 -7.61
CA TYR A 236 -3.65 12.49 -7.10
C TYR A 236 -2.62 12.52 -8.24
N ALA A 237 -2.94 11.88 -9.37
CA ALA A 237 -2.09 11.93 -10.56
C ALA A 237 -1.97 13.35 -11.15
N LEU A 238 -3.06 14.13 -11.17
CA LEU A 238 -3.06 15.53 -11.57
C LEU A 238 -2.20 16.39 -10.64
N LEU A 239 -2.36 16.23 -9.32
CA LEU A 239 -1.58 16.95 -8.32
C LEU A 239 -0.09 16.63 -8.36
N ALA A 240 0.24 15.37 -8.64
CA ALA A 240 1.61 14.91 -8.80
C ALA A 240 2.23 15.31 -10.16
N GLY A 241 1.45 15.89 -11.08
CA GLY A 241 1.92 16.26 -12.43
C GLY A 241 2.32 15.06 -13.28
N VAL A 242 1.71 13.89 -13.06
CA VAL A 242 2.02 12.66 -13.79
C VAL A 242 1.48 12.75 -15.23
N PRO A 243 2.27 12.41 -16.25
CA PRO A 243 1.78 12.44 -17.63
C PRO A 243 0.84 11.29 -17.98
N ARG A 244 0.96 10.14 -17.29
CA ARG A 244 0.18 8.92 -17.60
C ARG A 244 -0.23 8.15 -16.35
N LEU A 245 -1.54 7.91 -16.20
CA LEU A 245 -2.17 7.10 -15.16
C LEU A 245 -2.80 5.85 -15.77
N VAL A 246 -2.49 4.69 -15.21
CA VAL A 246 -3.17 3.43 -15.49
C VAL A 246 -4.08 3.10 -14.32
N LEU A 247 -5.37 3.03 -14.55
CA LEU A 247 -6.35 2.51 -13.61
C LEU A 247 -6.18 0.98 -13.54
N PHE A 248 -5.90 0.49 -12.37
CA PHE A 248 -5.56 -0.92 -12.12
C PHE A 248 -6.42 -1.49 -11.02
N HIS A 249 -6.36 -2.81 -10.82
CA HIS A 249 -7.08 -3.51 -9.75
C HIS A 249 -8.60 -3.36 -9.90
N HIS A 250 -9.10 -3.62 -11.13
CA HIS A 250 -10.54 -3.51 -11.44
C HIS A 250 -11.36 -4.42 -10.54
N ASP A 251 -12.45 -3.88 -9.96
CA ASP A 251 -13.36 -4.67 -9.13
C ASP A 251 -13.86 -5.90 -9.88
N SER A 252 -13.88 -7.02 -9.21
CA SER A 252 -14.27 -8.31 -9.76
C SER A 252 -15.73 -8.36 -10.27
N VAL A 253 -16.59 -7.48 -9.79
CA VAL A 253 -18.00 -7.39 -10.24
C VAL A 253 -18.20 -6.58 -11.52
N ARG A 254 -17.14 -5.95 -12.04
CA ARG A 254 -17.22 -5.11 -13.24
C ARG A 254 -16.98 -5.92 -14.51
N ASP A 255 -17.89 -5.82 -15.45
CA ASP A 255 -17.67 -6.28 -16.80
C ASP A 255 -16.89 -5.25 -17.64
N ASP A 256 -16.58 -5.60 -18.88
CA ASP A 256 -15.82 -4.74 -19.80
C ASP A 256 -16.54 -3.40 -20.09
N GLU A 257 -17.87 -3.39 -20.15
CA GLU A 257 -18.65 -2.18 -20.40
C GLU A 257 -18.63 -1.24 -19.20
N ALA A 258 -18.69 -1.79 -17.97
CA ALA A 258 -18.56 -1.02 -16.75
C ALA A 258 -17.16 -0.35 -16.66
N VAL A 259 -16.10 -1.08 -17.02
CA VAL A 259 -14.74 -0.51 -17.05
C VAL A 259 -14.62 0.62 -18.08
N ASP A 260 -15.20 0.44 -19.31
CA ASP A 260 -15.23 1.51 -20.31
C ASP A 260 -15.92 2.77 -19.79
N HIS A 261 -17.06 2.60 -19.14
CA HIS A 261 -17.83 3.72 -18.59
C HIS A 261 -17.03 4.49 -17.52
N LEU A 262 -16.40 3.77 -16.62
CA LEU A 262 -15.56 4.34 -15.57
C LEU A 262 -14.32 5.03 -16.14
N LEU A 263 -13.68 4.44 -17.15
CA LEU A 263 -12.56 5.06 -17.87
C LEU A 263 -12.96 6.37 -18.51
N ALA A 264 -14.11 6.41 -19.20
CA ALA A 264 -14.61 7.65 -19.81
C ALA A 264 -14.85 8.74 -18.77
N GLY A 265 -15.39 8.40 -17.60
CA GLY A 265 -15.56 9.32 -16.47
C GLY A 265 -14.22 9.84 -15.92
N ALA A 266 -13.23 8.96 -15.77
CA ALA A 266 -11.88 9.31 -15.34
C ALA A 266 -11.17 10.23 -16.33
N GLN A 267 -11.29 9.96 -17.64
CA GLN A 267 -10.75 10.81 -18.69
C GLN A 267 -11.39 12.20 -18.71
N ALA A 268 -12.72 12.27 -18.58
CA ALA A 268 -13.45 13.54 -18.47
C ALA A 268 -12.98 14.35 -17.24
N ARG A 269 -12.74 13.69 -16.11
CA ARG A 269 -12.20 14.34 -14.90
C ARG A 269 -10.79 14.86 -15.12
N ALA A 270 -9.92 14.10 -15.77
CA ALA A 270 -8.56 14.53 -16.10
C ALA A 270 -8.55 15.78 -16.99
N VAL A 271 -9.42 15.82 -18.02
CA VAL A 271 -9.61 17.00 -18.88
C VAL A 271 -10.11 18.20 -18.08
N ALA A 272 -11.10 18.00 -17.19
CA ALA A 272 -11.62 19.07 -16.34
C ALA A 272 -10.58 19.62 -15.35
N GLY A 273 -9.59 18.81 -14.95
CA GLY A 273 -8.46 19.21 -14.13
C GLY A 273 -7.41 20.06 -14.83
N GLY A 274 -7.54 20.28 -16.16
CA GLY A 274 -6.68 21.18 -16.94
C GLY A 274 -5.28 20.66 -17.21
N GLY A 275 -4.98 19.40 -16.86
CA GLY A 275 -3.67 18.76 -17.08
C GLY A 275 -3.61 17.95 -18.38
N GLY A 276 -2.38 17.72 -18.88
CA GLY A 276 -2.12 16.80 -20.00
C GLY A 276 -2.12 15.32 -19.56
N LEU A 277 -2.80 14.95 -18.47
CA LEU A 277 -2.84 13.61 -17.94
C LEU A 277 -3.58 12.66 -18.89
N GLN A 278 -2.86 11.67 -19.40
CA GLN A 278 -3.46 10.55 -20.11
C GLN A 278 -3.93 9.48 -19.12
N VAL A 279 -5.20 9.14 -19.13
CA VAL A 279 -5.77 8.07 -18.32
C VAL A 279 -6.14 6.88 -19.20
N VAL A 280 -5.68 5.69 -18.81
CA VAL A 280 -6.01 4.42 -19.47
C VAL A 280 -6.42 3.40 -18.41
N ALA A 281 -7.23 2.43 -18.78
CA ALA A 281 -7.51 1.26 -17.94
C ALA A 281 -6.54 0.13 -18.31
N ALA A 282 -6.01 -0.57 -17.33
CA ALA A 282 -5.15 -1.72 -17.56
C ALA A 282 -5.93 -2.85 -18.25
N ALA A 283 -5.33 -3.46 -19.27
CA ALA A 283 -5.88 -4.62 -19.95
C ALA A 283 -4.83 -5.73 -20.10
N GLU A 284 -5.21 -6.98 -19.94
CA GLU A 284 -4.29 -8.11 -20.16
C GLU A 284 -3.72 -8.09 -21.58
N GLY A 285 -2.41 -8.32 -21.67
CA GLY A 285 -1.68 -8.24 -22.94
C GLY A 285 -1.25 -6.84 -23.37
N GLN A 286 -1.81 -5.78 -22.76
CA GLN A 286 -1.41 -4.40 -23.04
C GLN A 286 0.07 -4.20 -22.71
N VAL A 287 0.77 -3.49 -23.62
CA VAL A 287 2.19 -3.12 -23.46
C VAL A 287 2.31 -1.60 -23.50
N ILE A 288 3.07 -1.06 -22.55
CA ILE A 288 3.42 0.36 -22.50
C ILE A 288 4.94 0.47 -22.54
N GLU A 289 5.44 1.17 -23.58
CA GLU A 289 6.86 1.52 -23.65
C GLU A 289 7.09 2.88 -22.98
N LEU A 290 8.06 2.90 -22.04
CA LEU A 290 8.52 4.12 -21.41
C LEU A 290 9.87 4.49 -22.02
N SER A 291 9.86 5.48 -22.89
CA SER A 291 11.04 6.15 -23.40
C SER A 291 10.91 7.62 -22.98
N SER A 292 11.78 8.10 -22.12
CA SER A 292 11.86 9.52 -21.84
C SER A 292 12.46 10.23 -23.06
N PRO A 293 11.87 11.29 -23.61
CA PRO A 293 12.62 12.23 -24.41
C PRO A 293 13.68 12.82 -23.49
N LEU A 294 14.94 12.78 -23.90
CA LEU A 294 16.15 13.25 -23.21
C LEU A 294 15.84 14.33 -22.15
N HIS A 295 15.80 13.97 -20.89
CA HIS A 295 15.84 14.93 -19.80
C HIS A 295 17.29 15.39 -19.66
N GLU A 296 17.54 16.63 -20.03
CA GLU A 296 18.76 17.32 -19.67
C GLU A 296 18.92 17.27 -18.14
N THR A 297 19.98 16.61 -17.73
CA THR A 297 20.67 16.60 -16.44
C THR A 297 19.85 17.00 -15.20
N ARG A 298 19.14 16.07 -14.58
CA ARG A 298 18.78 16.17 -13.17
C ARG A 298 19.99 15.75 -12.33
N VAL A 299 20.56 16.70 -11.60
CA VAL A 299 21.62 16.48 -10.62
C VAL A 299 21.10 15.53 -9.54
N ALA A 300 21.65 14.33 -9.52
CA ALA A 300 21.40 13.35 -8.47
C ALA A 300 22.02 13.84 -7.16
N GLY A 301 21.18 14.25 -6.22
CA GLY A 301 21.56 14.36 -4.82
C GLY A 301 21.76 12.94 -4.27
N GLY A 302 23.00 12.49 -4.24
CA GLY A 302 23.38 11.19 -3.71
C GLY A 302 23.13 11.09 -2.22
N LEU A 303 22.22 10.19 -1.82
CA LEU A 303 22.20 9.61 -0.49
C LEU A 303 22.72 8.19 -0.63
N ALA A 304 23.72 7.85 0.19
CA ALA A 304 24.36 6.54 0.20
C ALA A 304 23.34 5.40 0.43
N PRO A 305 23.57 4.21 -0.14
CA PRO A 305 22.70 3.07 0.08
C PRO A 305 22.74 2.68 1.55
N SER A 306 21.59 2.74 2.22
CA SER A 306 21.42 2.19 3.57
C SER A 306 21.41 0.68 3.48
N ALA A 307 22.28 0.01 4.24
CA ALA A 307 22.31 -1.44 4.36
C ALA A 307 20.99 -1.94 4.94
N LEU A 308 20.47 -3.05 4.39
CA LEU A 308 19.28 -3.72 4.87
C LEU A 308 19.42 -4.07 6.35
N PRO A 309 18.49 -3.67 7.24
CA PRO A 309 18.55 -4.02 8.65
C PRO A 309 18.28 -5.50 8.84
N THR A 310 19.19 -6.18 9.52
CA THR A 310 19.04 -7.56 9.97
C THR A 310 18.09 -7.61 11.17
N SER A 311 17.05 -8.43 11.04
CA SER A 311 16.12 -8.96 12.06
C SER A 311 15.90 -8.12 13.34
N VAL A 312 14.75 -7.44 13.41
CA VAL A 312 14.25 -6.78 14.63
C VAL A 312 13.76 -7.84 15.62
N ARG A 313 14.29 -7.81 16.87
CA ARG A 313 13.76 -8.55 18.00
C ARG A 313 12.28 -8.21 18.21
N ARG A 314 11.47 -9.24 18.42
CA ARG A 314 10.07 -9.13 18.86
C ARG A 314 10.02 -8.58 20.29
N GLU A 315 10.03 -7.27 20.46
CA GLU A 315 9.51 -6.67 21.69
C GLU A 315 7.99 -6.53 21.53
N SER A 316 7.24 -6.98 22.53
CA SER A 316 5.78 -6.87 22.58
C SER A 316 5.41 -5.38 22.51
N ARG A 317 4.94 -4.91 21.35
CA ARG A 317 4.55 -3.51 21.18
C ARG A 317 3.29 -3.22 21.97
N THR A 318 3.32 -2.17 22.76
CA THR A 318 2.21 -1.74 23.62
C THR A 318 1.46 -0.59 22.98
N VAL A 319 0.14 -0.70 22.86
CA VAL A 319 -0.76 0.34 22.36
C VAL A 319 -1.67 0.79 23.50
N LEU A 320 -1.77 2.09 23.74
CA LEU A 320 -2.75 2.66 24.65
C LEU A 320 -4.02 3.01 23.86
N LEU A 321 -5.14 2.44 24.28
CA LEU A 321 -6.47 2.68 23.74
C LEU A 321 -7.33 3.39 24.78
N ALA A 322 -7.71 4.62 24.52
CA ALA A 322 -8.62 5.41 25.35
C ALA A 322 -9.90 5.74 24.58
N THR A 323 -11.01 5.09 24.93
CA THR A 323 -12.32 5.29 24.31
C THR A 323 -13.42 5.34 25.35
N VAL A 324 -14.45 6.17 25.07
CA VAL A 324 -15.60 6.37 25.97
C VAL A 324 -16.47 5.12 26.01
N GLU A 325 -16.87 4.61 24.84
CA GLU A 325 -17.82 3.53 24.72
C GLU A 325 -17.21 2.16 25.08
N PRO A 326 -17.77 1.43 26.08
CA PRO A 326 -17.23 0.14 26.52
C PRO A 326 -17.25 -0.92 25.42
N GLY A 327 -18.30 -0.96 24.59
CA GLY A 327 -18.43 -1.90 23.48
C GLY A 327 -17.34 -1.71 22.42
N GLN A 328 -17.13 -0.48 21.99
CA GLN A 328 -16.10 -0.09 21.04
C GLN A 328 -14.69 -0.38 21.59
N ARG A 329 -14.46 -0.09 22.88
CA ARG A 329 -13.20 -0.39 23.55
C ARG A 329 -12.90 -1.88 23.54
N GLN A 330 -13.90 -2.74 23.79
CA GLN A 330 -13.72 -4.19 23.73
C GLN A 330 -13.44 -4.67 22.30
N GLU A 331 -14.19 -4.20 21.33
CA GLU A 331 -14.02 -4.55 19.90
C GLU A 331 -12.61 -4.18 19.41
N PHE A 332 -12.19 -2.94 19.65
CA PHE A 332 -10.88 -2.46 19.21
C PHE A 332 -9.75 -3.16 19.94
N SER A 333 -9.88 -3.41 21.26
CA SER A 333 -8.90 -4.18 22.01
C SER A 333 -8.71 -5.57 21.42
N SER A 334 -9.81 -6.29 21.18
CA SER A 334 -9.77 -7.65 20.62
C SER A 334 -9.12 -7.65 19.22
N ALA A 335 -9.44 -6.66 18.40
CA ALA A 335 -8.86 -6.53 17.06
C ALA A 335 -7.34 -6.27 17.10
N LEU A 336 -6.86 -5.46 18.03
CA LEU A 336 -5.43 -5.15 18.19
C LEU A 336 -4.66 -6.30 18.87
N GLU A 337 -5.26 -6.96 19.84
CA GLU A 337 -4.68 -8.14 20.52
C GLU A 337 -4.52 -9.32 19.55
N ALA A 338 -5.44 -9.48 18.61
CA ALA A 338 -5.33 -10.47 17.53
C ALA A 338 -4.11 -10.23 16.61
N GLU A 339 -3.59 -9.00 16.56
CA GLU A 339 -2.34 -8.64 15.87
C GLU A 339 -1.07 -8.92 16.71
N GLY A 340 -1.25 -9.43 17.92
CA GLY A 340 -0.15 -9.69 18.87
C GLY A 340 0.33 -8.44 19.63
N LEU A 341 -0.51 -7.38 19.67
CA LEU A 341 -0.22 -6.16 20.42
C LEU A 341 -0.68 -6.29 21.87
N ARG A 342 0.06 -5.70 22.80
CA ARG A 342 -0.39 -5.51 24.18
C ARG A 342 -1.23 -4.24 24.24
N VAL A 343 -2.49 -4.33 24.68
CA VAL A 343 -3.41 -3.19 24.72
C VAL A 343 -3.64 -2.71 26.15
N LEU A 344 -3.25 -1.47 26.43
CA LEU A 344 -3.61 -0.74 27.64
C LEU A 344 -4.93 -0.02 27.40
N ARG A 345 -5.81 -0.02 28.39
CA ARG A 345 -7.19 0.51 28.25
C ARG A 345 -7.43 1.65 29.20
N ALA A 346 -7.99 2.74 28.71
CA ALA A 346 -8.47 3.86 29.49
C ALA A 346 -9.89 4.28 29.04
N SER A 347 -10.62 4.98 29.90
CA SER A 347 -11.95 5.54 29.59
C SER A 347 -12.03 7.03 29.88
N GLN A 348 -10.96 7.65 30.38
CA GLN A 348 -10.85 9.06 30.74
C GLN A 348 -9.50 9.59 30.32
N GLY A 349 -9.41 10.89 29.99
CA GLY A 349 -8.19 11.47 29.47
C GLY A 349 -7.05 11.52 30.47
N GLU A 350 -7.30 11.84 31.73
CA GLU A 350 -6.30 11.85 32.80
C GLU A 350 -5.71 10.46 33.03
N ALA A 351 -6.56 9.42 33.02
CA ALA A 351 -6.11 8.02 33.15
C ALA A 351 -5.25 7.61 31.94
N ALA A 352 -5.63 8.03 30.73
CA ALA A 352 -4.85 7.78 29.53
C ALA A 352 -3.47 8.44 29.60
N LEU A 353 -3.39 9.68 30.05
CA LEU A 353 -2.13 10.41 30.22
C LEU A 353 -1.22 9.77 31.28
N GLN A 354 -1.80 9.33 32.39
CA GLN A 354 -1.05 8.62 33.45
C GLN A 354 -0.50 7.29 32.95
N LEU A 355 -1.32 6.48 32.26
CA LEU A 355 -0.87 5.22 31.67
C LEU A 355 0.21 5.43 30.62
N ALA A 356 0.09 6.46 29.78
CA ALA A 356 1.11 6.78 28.78
C ALA A 356 2.46 7.08 29.45
N ARG A 357 2.46 7.86 30.53
CA ARG A 357 3.69 8.20 31.30
C ARG A 357 4.32 6.98 31.96
N LEU A 358 3.50 6.09 32.52
CA LEU A 358 3.96 4.92 33.26
C LEU A 358 4.49 3.83 32.30
N GLU A 359 3.74 3.53 31.25
CA GLU A 359 3.96 2.34 30.41
C GLU A 359 4.70 2.67 29.10
N GLN A 360 4.87 3.95 28.76
CA GLN A 360 5.54 4.44 27.55
C GLN A 360 5.14 3.65 26.28
N PRO A 361 3.85 3.68 25.88
CA PRO A 361 3.36 2.88 24.76
C PRO A 361 4.03 3.28 23.44
N SER A 362 4.10 2.34 22.51
CA SER A 362 4.59 2.58 21.15
C SER A 362 3.60 3.38 20.29
N MET A 363 2.34 3.51 20.75
CA MET A 363 1.27 4.25 20.09
C MET A 363 0.13 4.57 21.04
N VAL A 364 -0.58 5.66 20.78
CA VAL A 364 -1.74 6.11 21.55
C VAL A 364 -2.93 6.32 20.63
N LEU A 365 -4.07 5.70 20.98
CA LEU A 365 -5.36 5.86 20.31
C LEU A 365 -6.29 6.58 21.26
N LEU A 366 -6.80 7.73 20.89
CA LEU A 366 -7.61 8.61 21.75
C LEU A 366 -8.94 8.92 21.10
N ASP A 367 -10.01 8.61 21.77
CA ASP A 367 -11.32 9.17 21.46
C ASP A 367 -11.30 10.67 21.75
N ARG A 368 -11.80 11.48 20.82
CA ARG A 368 -11.88 12.93 20.99
C ARG A 368 -12.76 13.33 22.17
N GLY A 369 -13.87 12.61 22.38
CA GLY A 369 -14.88 12.89 23.39
C GLY A 369 -14.56 12.36 24.80
N LEU A 370 -13.30 12.07 25.14
CA LEU A 370 -12.91 11.61 26.47
C LEU A 370 -13.38 12.57 27.57
N SER A 371 -13.88 12.02 28.69
CA SER A 371 -14.31 12.80 29.83
C SER A 371 -13.12 13.32 30.64
N GLY A 372 -13.33 14.47 31.33
CA GLY A 372 -12.28 15.19 32.04
C GLY A 372 -11.36 15.92 31.07
N LEU A 373 -10.16 15.42 30.86
CA LEU A 373 -9.27 15.90 29.80
C LEU A 373 -9.69 15.25 28.47
N ASP A 374 -10.13 16.06 27.50
CA ASP A 374 -10.54 15.58 26.18
C ASP A 374 -9.36 15.00 25.37
N GLY A 375 -9.63 14.30 24.27
CA GLY A 375 -8.59 13.70 23.44
C GLY A 375 -7.59 14.71 22.87
N LEU A 376 -8.03 15.91 22.51
CA LEU A 376 -7.16 17.00 22.06
C LEU A 376 -6.25 17.50 23.20
N GLY A 377 -6.78 17.58 24.41
CA GLY A 377 -6.03 17.94 25.61
C GLY A 377 -4.95 16.92 25.95
N VAL A 378 -5.29 15.63 25.91
CA VAL A 378 -4.31 14.54 26.09
C VAL A 378 -3.21 14.61 25.03
N CYS A 379 -3.58 14.84 23.76
CA CYS A 379 -2.63 14.98 22.67
C CYS A 379 -1.64 16.13 22.93
N ARG A 380 -2.12 17.34 23.25
CA ARG A 380 -1.27 18.48 23.61
C ARG A 380 -0.38 18.21 24.81
N ALA A 381 -0.90 17.52 25.84
CA ALA A 381 -0.13 17.17 27.01
C ALA A 381 1.02 16.20 26.70
N LEU A 382 0.77 15.19 25.87
CA LEU A 382 1.80 14.24 25.40
C LEU A 382 2.89 14.96 24.57
N ARG A 383 2.51 15.89 23.72
CA ARG A 383 3.48 16.68 22.91
C ARG A 383 4.32 17.64 23.75
N ALA A 384 3.84 18.00 24.93
CA ALA A 384 4.59 18.82 25.89
C ALA A 384 5.46 18.01 26.86
N GLU A 385 5.45 16.67 26.79
CA GLU A 385 6.25 15.82 27.68
C GLU A 385 7.77 16.05 27.47
N PRO A 386 8.55 16.08 28.55
CA PRO A 386 10.01 16.24 28.44
C PRO A 386 10.69 14.97 27.88
N VAL A 387 10.06 13.80 28.03
CA VAL A 387 10.59 12.53 27.53
C VAL A 387 10.35 12.43 26.04
N SER A 388 11.41 12.36 25.23
CA SER A 388 11.33 12.37 23.76
C SER A 388 10.45 11.23 23.23
N GLY A 389 10.53 10.02 23.76
CA GLY A 389 9.72 8.88 23.34
C GLY A 389 8.21 9.12 23.48
N LEU A 390 7.76 9.79 24.54
CA LEU A 390 6.35 10.16 24.72
C LEU A 390 5.95 11.35 23.86
N ARG A 391 6.85 12.35 23.73
CA ARG A 391 6.59 13.53 22.91
C ARG A 391 6.42 13.16 21.43
N GLU A 392 7.13 12.16 20.95
CA GLU A 392 7.15 11.71 19.55
C GLU A 392 6.23 10.51 19.26
N VAL A 393 5.61 9.92 20.32
CA VAL A 393 4.73 8.77 20.17
C VAL A 393 3.63 9.07 19.12
N PRO A 394 3.34 8.14 18.19
CA PRO A 394 2.21 8.29 17.30
C PRO A 394 0.90 8.39 18.07
N ILE A 395 0.09 9.39 17.74
CA ILE A 395 -1.23 9.60 18.34
C ILE A 395 -2.25 9.59 17.22
N ILE A 396 -3.17 8.63 17.27
CA ILE A 396 -4.34 8.59 16.39
C ILE A 396 -5.55 9.09 17.18
N LEU A 397 -6.14 10.19 16.73
CA LEU A 397 -7.40 10.69 17.27
C LEU A 397 -8.58 10.04 16.54
N LEU A 398 -9.54 9.54 17.32
CA LEU A 398 -10.79 8.97 16.84
C LEU A 398 -11.87 10.04 16.96
N GLY A 399 -12.46 10.43 15.82
CA GLY A 399 -13.47 11.47 15.72
C GLY A 399 -14.89 10.96 15.92
N GLU A 400 -15.84 11.90 15.97
CA GLU A 400 -17.28 11.64 16.00
C GLU A 400 -17.85 11.46 14.58
N GLU A 401 -19.18 11.18 14.46
CA GLU A 401 -19.85 10.74 13.22
C GLU A 401 -19.73 11.65 11.98
N LYS A 402 -19.27 12.90 12.12
CA LYS A 402 -19.08 13.80 10.97
C LYS A 402 -17.75 14.50 11.06
N GLU A 403 -16.86 14.13 10.19
CA GLU A 403 -15.62 14.88 9.98
C GLU A 403 -15.96 16.26 9.42
N SER A 404 -15.51 17.30 10.11
CA SER A 404 -15.42 18.63 9.53
C SER A 404 -13.96 18.99 9.29
N GLU A 405 -13.70 19.79 8.27
CA GLU A 405 -12.35 20.31 8.00
C GLU A 405 -11.72 20.95 9.24
N SER A 406 -12.55 21.68 10.03
CA SER A 406 -12.11 22.30 11.27
C SER A 406 -11.69 21.31 12.34
N GLU A 407 -12.30 20.14 12.44
CA GLU A 407 -11.94 19.09 13.38
C GLU A 407 -10.63 18.41 13.01
N LEU A 408 -10.44 18.13 11.73
CA LEU A 408 -9.20 17.59 11.20
C LEU A 408 -8.03 18.56 11.46
N LEU A 409 -8.21 19.83 11.14
CA LEU A 409 -7.20 20.86 11.41
C LEU A 409 -6.91 21.00 12.91
N ALA A 410 -7.93 20.97 13.77
CA ALA A 410 -7.76 21.01 15.22
C ALA A 410 -6.98 19.79 15.76
N ALA A 411 -7.22 18.60 15.21
CA ALA A 411 -6.49 17.38 15.57
C ALA A 411 -5.00 17.51 15.27
N PHE A 412 -4.64 17.91 14.05
CA PHE A 412 -3.23 18.10 13.67
C PHE A 412 -2.57 19.28 14.41
N ALA A 413 -3.30 20.37 14.64
CA ALA A 413 -2.82 21.49 15.47
C ALA A 413 -2.55 21.10 16.93
N ALA A 414 -3.30 20.13 17.47
CA ALA A 414 -3.04 19.56 18.79
C ALA A 414 -1.84 18.60 18.81
N GLY A 415 -1.30 18.24 17.65
CA GLY A 415 -0.15 17.35 17.49
C GLY A 415 -0.53 15.88 17.24
N ALA A 416 -1.77 15.58 16.82
CA ALA A 416 -2.12 14.24 16.38
C ALA A 416 -1.26 13.84 15.17
N THR A 417 -0.92 12.57 15.11
CA THR A 417 -0.20 11.97 13.96
C THR A 417 -1.18 11.58 12.87
N ASP A 418 -2.38 11.15 13.28
CA ASP A 418 -3.46 10.73 12.39
C ASP A 418 -4.82 11.07 13.03
N TYR A 419 -5.85 11.20 12.19
CA TYR A 419 -7.23 11.41 12.60
C TYR A 419 -8.14 10.46 11.81
N VAL A 420 -8.92 9.68 12.54
CA VAL A 420 -9.88 8.74 11.95
C VAL A 420 -11.30 9.21 12.30
N PRO A 421 -12.09 9.68 11.32
CA PRO A 421 -13.46 10.11 11.58
C PRO A 421 -14.36 8.92 11.92
N GLY A 422 -15.35 9.15 12.75
CA GLY A 422 -16.35 8.16 13.13
C GLY A 422 -17.46 7.95 12.07
N PRO A 423 -18.24 6.87 12.18
CA PRO A 423 -18.02 5.75 13.08
C PRO A 423 -16.81 4.90 12.66
N VAL A 424 -15.85 4.73 13.58
CA VAL A 424 -14.61 4.03 13.31
C VAL A 424 -14.87 2.52 13.24
N LYS A 425 -14.48 1.88 12.13
CA LYS A 425 -14.50 0.42 11.98
C LYS A 425 -13.18 -0.19 12.46
N ALA A 426 -13.24 -1.35 13.13
CA ALA A 426 -12.04 -2.04 13.62
C ALA A 426 -11.02 -2.37 12.49
N THR A 427 -11.50 -2.65 11.28
CA THR A 427 -10.65 -2.89 10.09
C THR A 427 -9.84 -1.64 9.72
N LEU A 428 -10.48 -0.47 9.66
CA LEU A 428 -9.81 0.80 9.39
C LEU A 428 -8.81 1.15 10.49
N LEU A 429 -9.20 0.97 11.76
CA LEU A 429 -8.30 1.20 12.90
C LEU A 429 -7.05 0.32 12.81
N ARG A 430 -7.20 -0.96 12.52
CA ARG A 430 -6.08 -1.89 12.34
C ARG A 430 -5.12 -1.44 11.24
N SER A 431 -5.65 -1.02 10.09
CA SER A 431 -4.85 -0.49 8.99
C SER A 431 -4.00 0.71 9.45
N ARG A 432 -4.63 1.69 10.10
CA ARG A 432 -3.93 2.89 10.60
C ARG A 432 -2.85 2.54 11.63
N VAL A 433 -3.19 1.70 12.59
CA VAL A 433 -2.25 1.26 13.65
C VAL A 433 -1.04 0.55 13.02
N ARG A 434 -1.24 -0.33 12.06
CA ARG A 434 -0.14 -1.02 11.36
C ARG A 434 0.81 -0.05 10.66
N VAL A 435 0.28 0.88 9.86
CA VAL A 435 1.08 1.86 9.13
C VAL A 435 1.97 2.65 10.09
N TRP A 436 1.41 3.15 11.18
CA TRP A 436 2.15 3.99 12.12
C TRP A 436 3.13 3.21 13.01
N LEU A 437 2.81 1.98 13.42
CA LEU A 437 3.74 1.14 14.18
C LEU A 437 5.00 0.77 13.40
N LEU A 438 4.93 0.66 12.08
CA LEU A 438 6.10 0.39 11.25
C LEU A 438 7.02 1.60 11.11
N ARG A 439 6.45 2.79 11.00
CA ARG A 439 7.20 4.04 10.82
C ARG A 439 7.92 4.51 12.07
N THR A 440 7.52 4.03 13.23
CA THR A 440 8.12 4.40 14.52
C THR A 440 9.17 3.42 15.03
N THR A 441 9.52 2.41 14.27
CA THR A 441 10.74 1.63 14.53
C THR A 441 11.93 2.56 14.29
N PRO A 442 12.78 2.85 15.29
CA PRO A 442 14.03 3.56 15.04
C PRO A 442 14.80 2.74 14.00
N ASP A 443 15.26 3.39 12.94
CA ASP A 443 16.37 2.87 12.16
C ASP A 443 17.46 2.51 13.17
N SER A 444 17.75 1.23 13.32
CA SER A 444 18.91 0.79 14.07
C SER A 444 20.13 1.36 13.36
N ALA A 445 20.67 2.41 13.94
CA ALA A 445 21.90 3.07 13.54
C ALA A 445 23.07 2.09 13.42
#